data_489a61ce71dfd938c3742186a41b197d
#
_entry.id   489a61ce71dfd938c3742186a41b197d
#
_cell.length_a   1.000
_cell.length_b   1.000
_cell.length_c   1.000
_cell.angle_alpha   90.00
_cell.angle_beta   90.00
_cell.angle_gamma   90.00
#
_symmetry.space_group_name_H-M   'P 1'
#
loop_
_entity.id
_entity.type
_entity.pdbx_description
1 polymer ?
#
loop_
_entity_poly.entity_id
_entity_poly.type
_entity_poly.pdbx_seq_one_letter_code
_entity_poly.pdbx_strand_id
1 'polypeptide(L)'
;MYVYAKRHNGSREGAYDLLARAVREVWGLSPLPEMIREEGGKPRFSAHPDHHFNLSHSGEFALCVLDAAPVGADIQIIRRDLRERLPQRVCSPEELNWLGEQKDYWAAFAQLWCLKEARVKLTGAGIAAGLRTIAVPLPDGSAGLYRLDGLWFRLYEIPGYACAVCGKNPPPEDILWLI
;
A
#
# COMPACT_ATOMS: atom_id res chain seq x y z
N MET A 1 -6.10 -12.62 3.88
CA MET A 1 -5.75 -11.45 3.05
C MET A 1 -5.51 -11.89 1.62
N TYR A 2 -5.94 -11.12 0.63
CA TYR A 2 -5.72 -11.30 -0.79
C TYR A 2 -5.12 -10.04 -1.38
N VAL A 3 -4.12 -10.18 -2.24
CA VAL A 3 -3.43 -9.07 -2.89
C VAL A 3 -3.51 -9.25 -4.39
N TYR A 4 -4.17 -8.32 -5.06
CA TYR A 4 -4.35 -8.32 -6.51
C TYR A 4 -3.63 -7.13 -7.14
N ALA A 5 -3.05 -7.34 -8.30
CA ALA A 5 -2.55 -6.26 -9.14
C ALA A 5 -3.02 -6.41 -10.58
N LYS A 6 -3.08 -5.29 -11.27
CA LYS A 6 -3.43 -5.23 -12.69
C LYS A 6 -2.62 -4.13 -13.37
N ARG A 7 -2.19 -4.37 -14.60
CA ARG A 7 -1.72 -3.31 -15.47
C ARG A 7 -2.92 -2.51 -15.98
N HIS A 8 -2.84 -1.18 -15.89
CA HIS A 8 -3.91 -0.29 -16.33
C HIS A 8 -3.34 0.97 -17.01
N ASN A 9 -4.21 1.75 -17.66
CA ASN A 9 -3.83 2.95 -18.42
C ASN A 9 -3.66 4.21 -17.56
N GLY A 10 -3.47 4.08 -16.25
CA GLY A 10 -3.36 5.20 -15.31
C GLY A 10 -4.69 5.83 -14.88
N SER A 11 -5.83 5.32 -15.37
CA SER A 11 -7.14 5.87 -15.02
C SER A 11 -7.61 5.38 -13.65
N ARG A 12 -8.37 6.22 -12.95
CA ARG A 12 -9.03 5.85 -11.69
C ARG A 12 -10.03 4.70 -11.88
N GLU A 13 -10.67 4.64 -13.05
CA GLU A 13 -11.60 3.57 -13.42
C GLU A 13 -10.95 2.20 -13.42
N GLY A 14 -9.71 2.08 -13.89
CA GLY A 14 -8.97 0.83 -13.88
C GLY A 14 -8.72 0.25 -12.49
N ALA A 15 -8.55 1.10 -11.45
CA ALA A 15 -8.40 0.64 -10.08
C ALA A 15 -9.75 0.14 -9.50
N TYR A 16 -10.87 0.77 -9.83
CA TYR A 16 -12.19 0.31 -9.41
C TYR A 16 -12.65 -0.96 -10.15
N ASP A 17 -12.26 -1.13 -11.40
CA ASP A 17 -12.47 -2.37 -12.14
C ASP A 17 -11.70 -3.55 -11.50
N LEU A 18 -10.46 -3.29 -11.09
CA LEU A 18 -9.68 -4.27 -10.31
C LEU A 18 -10.41 -4.64 -9.00
N LEU A 19 -10.92 -3.66 -8.25
CA LEU A 19 -11.68 -3.89 -7.02
C LEU A 19 -12.93 -4.74 -7.28
N ALA A 20 -13.72 -4.40 -8.29
CA ALA A 20 -14.95 -5.12 -8.63
C ALA A 20 -14.68 -6.61 -8.95
N ARG A 21 -13.60 -6.87 -9.69
CA ARG A 21 -13.18 -8.24 -10.01
C ARG A 21 -12.71 -8.99 -8.77
N ALA A 22 -11.84 -8.40 -7.97
CA ALA A 22 -11.32 -9.00 -6.74
C ALA A 22 -12.44 -9.29 -5.73
N VAL A 23 -13.37 -8.37 -5.53
CA VAL A 23 -14.54 -8.52 -4.65
C VAL A 23 -15.46 -9.66 -5.10
N ARG A 24 -15.69 -9.77 -6.40
CA ARG A 24 -16.46 -10.88 -6.96
C ARG A 24 -15.76 -12.23 -6.78
N GLU A 25 -14.45 -12.29 -6.98
CA GLU A 25 -13.68 -13.53 -6.83
C GLU A 25 -13.58 -14.01 -5.39
N VAL A 26 -13.33 -13.08 -4.46
CA VAL A 26 -13.07 -13.42 -3.04
C VAL A 26 -14.38 -13.58 -2.26
N TRP A 27 -15.35 -12.70 -2.48
CA TRP A 27 -16.56 -12.62 -1.66
C TRP A 27 -17.85 -12.94 -2.41
N GLY A 28 -17.77 -13.22 -3.72
CA GLY A 28 -18.95 -13.53 -4.56
C GLY A 28 -19.90 -12.36 -4.76
N LEU A 29 -19.49 -11.13 -4.41
CA LEU A 29 -20.35 -9.96 -4.50
C LEU A 29 -20.30 -9.33 -5.89
N SER A 30 -21.47 -9.23 -6.53
CA SER A 30 -21.66 -8.58 -7.82
C SER A 30 -23.09 -8.06 -7.93
N PRO A 31 -23.34 -6.80 -8.34
CA PRO A 31 -22.33 -5.76 -8.64
C PRO A 31 -21.49 -5.35 -7.43
N LEU A 32 -20.46 -4.51 -7.67
CA LEU A 32 -19.64 -3.95 -6.60
C LEU A 32 -20.54 -3.24 -5.58
N PRO A 33 -20.45 -3.57 -4.27
CA PRO A 33 -21.31 -2.96 -3.25
C PRO A 33 -21.15 -1.44 -3.16
N GLU A 34 -22.20 -0.77 -2.71
CA GLU A 34 -22.16 0.65 -2.44
C GLU A 34 -21.06 1.01 -1.44
N MET A 35 -20.33 2.06 -1.76
CA MET A 35 -19.22 2.55 -0.94
C MET A 35 -19.57 3.90 -0.31
N ILE A 36 -19.25 4.03 0.97
CA ILE A 36 -19.27 5.30 1.70
C ILE A 36 -17.85 5.66 2.14
N ARG A 37 -17.62 6.93 2.47
CA ARG A 37 -16.34 7.40 2.98
C ARG A 37 -16.44 7.63 4.47
N GLU A 38 -15.45 7.12 5.20
CA GLU A 38 -15.23 7.45 6.60
C GLU A 38 -14.74 8.90 6.77
N GLU A 39 -14.74 9.41 8.00
CA GLU A 39 -14.29 10.77 8.32
C GLU A 39 -12.88 11.06 7.81
N GLY A 40 -11.95 10.09 7.85
CA GLY A 40 -10.60 10.17 7.27
C GLY A 40 -10.54 9.99 5.74
N GLY A 41 -11.68 9.88 5.06
CA GLY A 41 -11.78 9.73 3.60
C GLY A 41 -11.54 8.32 3.07
N LYS A 42 -11.25 7.33 3.93
CA LYS A 42 -11.08 5.93 3.53
C LYS A 42 -12.43 5.36 3.06
N PRO A 43 -12.49 4.76 1.84
CA PRO A 43 -13.72 4.12 1.38
C PRO A 43 -13.93 2.78 2.10
N ARG A 44 -15.21 2.47 2.39
CA ARG A 44 -15.66 1.16 2.88
C ARG A 44 -17.01 0.79 2.26
N PHE A 45 -17.35 -0.47 2.26
CA PHE A 45 -18.69 -0.92 1.86
C PHE A 45 -19.72 -0.58 2.94
N SER A 46 -20.85 0.02 2.53
CA SER A 46 -21.91 0.44 3.45
C SER A 46 -22.59 -0.75 4.15
N ALA A 47 -22.84 -1.83 3.42
CA ALA A 47 -23.54 -3.01 3.88
C ALA A 47 -22.63 -4.17 4.33
N HIS A 48 -21.30 -4.06 4.21
CA HIS A 48 -20.35 -5.14 4.51
C HIS A 48 -19.21 -4.62 5.39
N PRO A 49 -19.46 -4.37 6.69
CA PRO A 49 -18.47 -3.75 7.60
C PRO A 49 -17.22 -4.60 7.83
N ASP A 50 -17.33 -5.93 7.69
CA ASP A 50 -16.22 -6.88 7.87
C ASP A 50 -15.44 -7.17 6.56
N HIS A 51 -15.77 -6.46 5.48
CA HIS A 51 -15.10 -6.60 4.18
C HIS A 51 -14.22 -5.37 3.95
N HIS A 52 -12.96 -5.49 4.35
CA HIS A 52 -12.00 -4.40 4.25
C HIS A 52 -11.23 -4.47 2.95
N PHE A 53 -11.04 -3.32 2.34
CA PHE A 53 -10.21 -3.20 1.14
C PHE A 53 -9.37 -1.94 1.16
N ASN A 54 -8.33 -1.94 0.37
CA ASN A 54 -7.56 -0.75 0.04
C ASN A 54 -7.09 -0.79 -1.40
N LEU A 55 -7.06 0.38 -2.04
CA LEU A 55 -6.60 0.58 -3.41
C LEU A 55 -5.42 1.53 -3.44
N SER A 56 -4.47 1.25 -4.30
CA SER A 56 -3.42 2.18 -4.70
C SER A 56 -3.13 2.03 -6.19
N HIS A 57 -2.63 3.07 -6.81
CA HIS A 57 -2.17 3.02 -8.20
C HIS A 57 -1.02 3.99 -8.42
N SER A 58 -0.09 3.62 -9.28
CA SER A 58 1.02 4.45 -9.72
C SER A 58 1.51 3.97 -11.08
N GLY A 59 1.79 4.92 -12.00
CA GLY A 59 2.20 4.57 -13.35
C GLY A 59 1.22 3.62 -14.03
N GLU A 60 1.70 2.44 -14.41
CA GLU A 60 0.94 1.43 -15.14
C GLU A 60 0.20 0.42 -14.24
N PHE A 61 0.38 0.47 -12.92
CA PHE A 61 -0.16 -0.55 -12.03
C PHE A 61 -1.19 -0.01 -11.05
N ALA A 62 -2.24 -0.81 -10.87
CA ALA A 62 -3.17 -0.72 -9.75
C ALA A 62 -2.97 -1.91 -8.82
N LEU A 63 -3.11 -1.66 -7.53
CA LEU A 63 -3.02 -2.63 -6.44
C LEU A 63 -4.33 -2.61 -5.66
N CYS A 64 -4.88 -3.78 -5.37
CA CYS A 64 -6.07 -3.99 -4.56
C CYS A 64 -5.79 -5.03 -3.49
N VAL A 65 -6.09 -4.70 -2.25
CA VAL A 65 -5.94 -5.63 -1.12
C VAL A 65 -7.29 -5.82 -0.44
N LEU A 66 -7.63 -7.07 -0.14
CA LEU A 66 -8.87 -7.49 0.52
C LEU A 66 -8.57 -8.32 1.76
N ASP A 67 -9.27 -8.06 2.86
CA ASP A 67 -9.20 -8.88 4.08
C ASP A 67 -10.47 -8.73 4.93
N ALA A 68 -10.67 -9.65 5.89
CA ALA A 68 -11.67 -9.53 6.94
C ALA A 68 -11.28 -8.57 8.08
N ALA A 69 -10.05 -8.06 8.07
CA ALA A 69 -9.54 -7.07 9.00
C ALA A 69 -9.02 -5.83 8.25
N PRO A 70 -8.90 -4.66 8.90
CA PRO A 70 -8.37 -3.46 8.26
C PRO A 70 -7.03 -3.68 7.57
N VAL A 71 -6.91 -3.18 6.35
CA VAL A 71 -5.72 -3.28 5.50
C VAL A 71 -5.36 -1.94 4.89
N GLY A 72 -4.10 -1.80 4.54
CA GLY A 72 -3.58 -0.69 3.75
C GLY A 72 -2.56 -1.17 2.73
N ALA A 73 -2.49 -0.49 1.61
CA ALA A 73 -1.58 -0.82 0.53
C ALA A 73 -1.10 0.43 -0.19
N ASP A 74 0.12 0.41 -0.64
CA ASP A 74 0.65 1.45 -1.53
C ASP A 74 1.55 0.85 -2.58
N ILE A 75 1.49 1.42 -3.78
CA ILE A 75 2.40 1.16 -4.89
C ILE A 75 2.88 2.49 -5.46
N GLN A 76 4.17 2.62 -5.72
CA GLN A 76 4.77 3.85 -6.20
C GLN A 76 5.87 3.58 -7.21
N ILE A 77 5.84 4.30 -8.33
CA ILE A 77 6.96 4.28 -9.28
C ILE A 77 8.21 4.84 -8.60
N ILE A 78 9.34 4.17 -8.75
CA ILE A 78 10.62 4.63 -8.21
C ILE A 78 11.11 5.83 -9.04
N ARG A 79 11.15 6.99 -8.42
CA ARG A 79 11.58 8.24 -9.04
C ARG A 79 12.92 8.69 -8.48
N ARG A 80 13.82 9.11 -9.35
CA ARG A 80 15.18 9.60 -9.02
C ARG A 80 15.30 11.12 -9.13
N ASP A 81 14.24 11.80 -9.60
CA ASP A 81 14.13 13.23 -9.84
C ASP A 81 13.36 13.99 -8.74
N LEU A 82 13.22 13.38 -7.56
CA LEU A 82 12.49 13.97 -6.45
C LEU A 82 13.29 15.10 -5.79
N ARG A 83 12.57 16.04 -5.17
CA ARG A 83 13.20 17.13 -4.41
C ARG A 83 14.06 16.55 -3.28
N GLU A 84 15.32 16.94 -3.20
CA GLU A 84 16.32 16.45 -2.22
C GLU A 84 15.84 16.54 -0.74
N ARG A 85 14.99 17.52 -0.42
CA ARG A 85 14.44 17.70 0.92
C ARG A 85 13.20 16.86 1.23
N LEU A 86 12.69 16.06 0.29
CA LEU A 86 11.51 15.23 0.52
C LEU A 86 11.76 14.13 1.56
N PRO A 87 12.88 13.39 1.53
CA PRO A 87 13.17 12.40 2.54
C PRO A 87 13.21 12.97 3.97
N GLN A 88 13.76 14.17 4.17
CA GLN A 88 13.81 14.82 5.50
C GLN A 88 12.43 15.17 6.08
N ARG A 89 11.41 15.32 5.21
CA ARG A 89 10.02 15.57 5.63
C ARG A 89 9.25 14.29 5.94
N VAL A 90 9.69 13.18 5.37
CA VAL A 90 8.97 11.88 5.40
C VAL A 90 9.61 10.93 6.40
N CYS A 91 10.92 10.92 6.51
CA CYS A 91 11.68 9.95 7.27
C CYS A 91 12.09 10.48 8.65
N SER A 92 12.11 9.59 9.65
CA SER A 92 12.71 9.84 10.95
C SER A 92 14.25 9.97 10.82
N PRO A 93 14.96 10.47 11.86
CA PRO A 93 16.42 10.48 11.85
C PRO A 93 17.05 9.11 11.67
N GLU A 94 16.47 8.07 12.28
CA GLU A 94 16.92 6.67 12.14
C GLU A 94 16.74 6.16 10.69
N GLU A 95 15.58 6.42 10.08
CA GLU A 95 15.30 6.07 8.69
C GLU A 95 16.22 6.83 7.73
N LEU A 96 16.57 8.08 7.99
CA LEU A 96 17.52 8.85 7.19
C LEU A 96 18.94 8.27 7.27
N ASN A 97 19.37 7.83 8.46
CA ASN A 97 20.65 7.15 8.63
C ASN A 97 20.67 5.84 7.84
N TRP A 98 19.62 5.03 7.99
CA TRP A 98 19.47 3.78 7.23
C TRP A 98 19.47 4.03 5.71
N LEU A 99 18.76 5.05 5.22
CA LEU A 99 18.76 5.44 3.79
C LEU A 99 20.16 5.79 3.29
N GLY A 100 20.97 6.47 4.11
CA GLY A 100 22.35 6.84 3.75
C GLY A 100 23.28 5.65 3.51
N GLU A 101 22.93 4.48 4.03
CA GLU A 101 23.68 3.22 3.87
C GLU A 101 23.23 2.39 2.66
N GLN A 102 22.11 2.78 2.01
CA GLN A 102 21.54 1.99 0.93
C GLN A 102 22.24 2.24 -0.42
N LYS A 103 22.52 1.16 -1.16
CA LYS A 103 23.12 1.24 -2.50
C LYS A 103 22.24 1.99 -3.50
N ASP A 104 20.93 1.79 -3.45
CA ASP A 104 19.94 2.50 -4.24
C ASP A 104 19.05 3.33 -3.30
N TYR A 105 19.52 4.54 -2.99
CA TYR A 105 18.86 5.48 -2.08
C TYR A 105 17.40 5.73 -2.44
N TRP A 106 17.11 5.96 -3.72
CA TRP A 106 15.75 6.30 -4.15
C TRP A 106 14.79 5.12 -4.17
N ALA A 107 15.29 3.92 -4.48
CA ALA A 107 14.49 2.71 -4.33
C ALA A 107 14.17 2.44 -2.85
N ALA A 108 15.15 2.56 -1.97
CA ALA A 108 14.96 2.41 -0.53
C ALA A 108 14.01 3.48 0.05
N PHE A 109 14.13 4.73 -0.40
CA PHE A 109 13.17 5.77 -0.02
C PHE A 109 11.75 5.47 -0.49
N ALA A 110 11.57 4.98 -1.70
CA ALA A 110 10.25 4.59 -2.22
C ALA A 110 9.65 3.43 -1.40
N GLN A 111 10.46 2.48 -0.93
CA GLN A 111 10.01 1.41 -0.03
C GLN A 111 9.51 1.97 1.31
N LEU A 112 10.29 2.84 1.97
CA LEU A 112 9.84 3.49 3.21
C LEU A 112 8.56 4.31 3.00
N TRP A 113 8.49 5.05 1.90
CA TRP A 113 7.28 5.78 1.52
C TRP A 113 6.07 4.85 1.43
N CYS A 114 6.16 3.76 0.66
CA CYS A 114 5.06 2.80 0.49
C CYS A 114 4.67 2.13 1.81
N LEU A 115 5.63 1.77 2.67
CA LEU A 115 5.34 1.20 3.99
C LEU A 115 4.56 2.18 4.87
N LYS A 116 4.96 3.46 4.90
CA LYS A 116 4.29 4.51 5.67
C LYS A 116 2.89 4.80 5.13
N GLU A 117 2.76 4.95 3.81
CA GLU A 117 1.46 5.16 3.15
C GLU A 117 0.51 3.97 3.38
N ALA A 118 1.00 2.74 3.27
CA ALA A 118 0.21 1.56 3.58
C ALA A 118 -0.29 1.57 5.04
N ARG A 119 0.58 1.93 6.02
CA ARG A 119 0.17 2.05 7.42
C ARG A 119 -0.86 3.16 7.64
N VAL A 120 -0.69 4.32 7.02
CA VAL A 120 -1.67 5.43 7.09
C VAL A 120 -3.02 5.03 6.47
N LYS A 121 -3.00 4.39 5.30
CA LYS A 121 -4.20 3.90 4.63
C LYS A 121 -4.92 2.80 5.40
N LEU A 122 -4.18 1.97 6.16
CA LEU A 122 -4.77 0.98 7.05
C LEU A 122 -5.63 1.65 8.13
N THR A 123 -5.14 2.68 8.78
CA THR A 123 -5.84 3.37 9.87
C THR A 123 -6.91 4.34 9.38
N GLY A 124 -6.82 4.82 8.16
CA GLY A 124 -7.69 5.87 7.62
C GLY A 124 -7.43 7.26 8.20
N ALA A 125 -6.39 7.43 9.02
CA ALA A 125 -6.10 8.70 9.71
C ALA A 125 -5.66 9.86 8.78
N GLY A 126 -5.41 9.56 7.50
CA GLY A 126 -4.88 10.54 6.55
C GLY A 126 -3.45 10.98 6.87
N ILE A 127 -2.90 11.87 6.03
CA ILE A 127 -1.49 12.34 6.15
C ILE A 127 -1.37 13.53 7.14
N ALA A 128 -2.45 13.92 7.81
CA ALA A 128 -2.48 15.12 8.64
C ALA A 128 -1.40 15.14 9.77
N ALA A 129 -1.02 13.98 10.30
CA ALA A 129 0.01 13.85 11.32
C ALA A 129 1.46 13.90 10.79
N GLY A 130 1.64 13.90 9.47
CA GLY A 130 2.94 13.81 8.81
C GLY A 130 3.52 12.38 8.81
N LEU A 131 4.08 11.96 7.67
CA LEU A 131 4.66 10.60 7.52
C LEU A 131 5.88 10.37 8.42
N ARG A 132 6.57 11.41 8.84
CA ARG A 132 7.80 11.33 9.65
C ARG A 132 7.61 10.61 10.98
N THR A 133 6.44 10.71 11.59
CA THR A 133 6.11 10.09 12.89
C THR A 133 5.55 8.67 12.75
N ILE A 134 5.28 8.22 11.54
CA ILE A 134 4.74 6.88 11.28
C ILE A 134 5.90 5.88 11.31
N ALA A 135 5.94 5.04 12.35
CA ALA A 135 6.93 3.98 12.45
C ALA A 135 6.64 2.85 11.44
N VAL A 136 7.67 2.36 10.77
CA VAL A 136 7.61 1.22 9.86
C VAL A 136 8.88 0.39 10.02
N PRO A 137 8.87 -0.91 9.67
CA PRO A 137 10.10 -1.70 9.67
C PRO A 137 11.11 -1.13 8.68
N LEU A 138 12.39 -1.23 9.01
CA LEU A 138 13.47 -0.93 8.06
C LEU A 138 13.71 -2.18 7.21
N PRO A 139 13.55 -2.09 5.88
CA PRO A 139 13.74 -3.24 5.01
C PRO A 139 15.19 -3.71 4.95
N ASP A 140 15.39 -5.00 4.79
CA ASP A 140 16.70 -5.64 4.54
C ASP A 140 16.86 -6.12 3.09
N GLY A 141 15.91 -5.79 2.21
CA GLY A 141 15.92 -6.17 0.80
C GLY A 141 14.79 -5.54 -0.01
N SER A 142 14.66 -5.92 -1.27
CA SER A 142 13.63 -5.43 -2.21
C SER A 142 12.24 -6.03 -1.96
N ALA A 143 12.19 -7.22 -1.34
CA ALA A 143 10.98 -7.92 -0.92
C ALA A 143 11.19 -8.55 0.45
N GLY A 144 10.11 -8.71 1.22
CA GLY A 144 10.20 -9.35 2.53
C GLY A 144 8.94 -9.18 3.36
N LEU A 145 8.81 -10.01 4.40
CA LEU A 145 7.75 -9.98 5.38
C LEU A 145 8.30 -9.48 6.73
N TYR A 146 7.71 -8.44 7.25
CA TYR A 146 8.16 -7.76 8.47
C TYR A 146 7.00 -7.66 9.47
N ARG A 147 7.33 -7.47 10.76
CA ARG A 147 6.35 -7.27 11.82
C ARG A 147 6.78 -6.10 12.71
N LEU A 148 5.85 -5.17 12.95
CA LEU A 148 6.05 -4.03 13.85
C LEU A 148 4.71 -3.63 14.48
N ASP A 149 4.69 -3.37 15.79
CA ASP A 149 3.52 -2.91 16.55
C ASP A 149 2.26 -3.79 16.36
N GLY A 150 2.45 -5.11 16.26
CA GLY A 150 1.35 -6.05 16.05
C GLY A 150 0.79 -6.08 14.62
N LEU A 151 1.37 -5.33 13.70
CA LEU A 151 1.02 -5.32 12.29
C LEU A 151 2.06 -6.07 11.47
N TRP A 152 1.57 -6.69 10.40
CA TRP A 152 2.40 -7.29 9.37
C TRP A 152 2.56 -6.33 8.21
N PHE A 153 3.76 -6.29 7.64
CA PHE A 153 4.12 -5.53 6.47
C PHE A 153 4.79 -6.47 5.47
N ARG A 154 4.42 -6.36 4.21
CA ARG A 154 5.13 -7.05 3.13
C ARG A 154 5.50 -6.07 2.04
N LEU A 155 6.76 -6.14 1.63
CA LEU A 155 7.25 -5.55 0.40
C LEU A 155 7.20 -6.59 -0.70
N TYR A 156 6.75 -6.17 -1.88
CA TYR A 156 6.73 -6.98 -3.09
C TYR A 156 7.68 -6.38 -4.13
N GLU A 157 8.41 -7.25 -4.80
CA GLU A 157 9.29 -6.83 -5.88
C GLU A 157 8.52 -6.70 -7.19
N ILE A 158 8.42 -5.47 -7.68
CA ILE A 158 7.86 -5.13 -8.99
C ILE A 158 8.90 -4.24 -9.69
N PRO A 159 9.46 -4.64 -10.84
CA PRO A 159 10.50 -3.87 -11.52
C PRO A 159 10.12 -2.41 -11.73
N GLY A 160 10.93 -1.49 -11.21
CA GLY A 160 10.70 -0.04 -11.30
C GLY A 160 9.70 0.55 -10.31
N TYR A 161 9.16 -0.27 -9.39
CA TYR A 161 8.19 0.15 -8.38
C TYR A 161 8.58 -0.31 -6.99
N ALA A 162 8.17 0.45 -5.98
CA ALA A 162 8.03 0.00 -4.61
C ALA A 162 6.55 -0.37 -4.37
N CYS A 163 6.31 -1.49 -3.68
CA CYS A 163 4.96 -1.97 -3.39
C CYS A 163 4.92 -2.52 -1.96
N ALA A 164 4.02 -2.01 -1.13
CA ALA A 164 3.87 -2.41 0.25
C ALA A 164 2.42 -2.68 0.62
N VAL A 165 2.21 -3.69 1.46
CA VAL A 165 0.92 -4.04 2.06
C VAL A 165 1.08 -4.13 3.57
N CYS A 166 0.09 -3.63 4.32
CA CYS A 166 0.07 -3.63 5.77
C CYS A 166 -1.29 -4.14 6.29
N GLY A 167 -1.28 -4.99 7.32
CA GLY A 167 -2.49 -5.52 7.93
C GLY A 167 -2.27 -6.23 9.25
N LYS A 168 -3.37 -6.65 9.91
CA LYS A 168 -3.33 -7.51 11.10
C LYS A 168 -2.99 -8.96 10.76
N ASN A 169 -3.36 -9.41 9.57
CA ASN A 169 -3.04 -10.72 9.04
C ASN A 169 -1.80 -10.63 8.15
N PRO A 170 -0.94 -11.66 8.09
CA PRO A 170 0.22 -11.63 7.21
C PRO A 170 -0.21 -11.56 5.73
N PRO A 171 0.32 -10.61 4.95
CA PRO A 171 0.08 -10.57 3.51
C PRO A 171 0.67 -11.81 2.81
N PRO A 172 0.00 -12.34 1.77
CA PRO A 172 0.46 -13.50 1.02
C PRO A 172 1.82 -13.24 0.37
N GLU A 173 2.55 -14.30 0.05
CA GLU A 173 3.85 -14.20 -0.61
C GLU A 173 3.73 -13.63 -2.03
N ASP A 174 2.73 -14.09 -2.76
CA ASP A 174 2.51 -13.71 -4.15
C ASP A 174 1.36 -12.71 -4.33
N ILE A 175 1.51 -11.87 -5.34
CA ILE A 175 0.45 -11.02 -5.87
C ILE A 175 -0.32 -11.80 -6.94
N LEU A 176 -1.64 -11.77 -6.88
CA LEU A 176 -2.52 -12.31 -7.90
C LEU A 176 -2.67 -11.29 -9.04
N TRP A 177 -2.08 -11.58 -10.20
CA TRP A 177 -2.12 -10.71 -11.36
C TRP A 177 -3.38 -10.95 -12.19
N LEU A 178 -4.21 -9.90 -12.35
CA LEU A 178 -5.38 -9.93 -13.24
C LEU A 178 -5.01 -9.33 -14.60
N ILE A 179 -5.39 -10.02 -15.65
CA ILE A 179 -5.20 -9.62 -17.05
C ILE A 179 -6.33 -8.68 -17.49
#